data_97637680c6dcc3f1535ae33e0e97d28f
#
_entry.id   97637680c6dcc3f1535ae33e0e97d28f
#
_cell.length_a   1.000
_cell.length_b   1.000
_cell.length_c   1.000
_cell.angle_alpha   90.00
_cell.angle_beta   90.00
_cell.angle_gamma   90.00
#
_symmetry.space_group_name_H-M   'P 1'
#
loop_
_entity.id
_entity.type
_entity.pdbx_description
1 polymer ?
#
loop_
_entity_poly.entity_id
_entity_poly.type
_entity_poly.pdbx_seq_one_letter_code
_entity_poly.pdbx_strand_id
1 'polypeptide(L)'
;METHIIKRDGKSEIFSIDKIKNAINKAFIASGTFATEETMAAIISRLRIHDGISVEEIQNQVEVALMAEGYYQVAKNYMIYRYRHTKDRETMDKLDFLMNYCNASNAATGSKYDANANVEKKNIATLIGELPKSNYIRLNRRMLTDRIEKMFGKELADKYMALLKQHFIYKNDETSLANYCASITMYPWLLEGTKAIGGNATPPTNLKSFCGGFINMVFMVSSMLSGACATPEFLMYMNYFIGKEYGNDYYLHADKVVDLSKRQRTIDKVITDCFEQVVYSINQPTGARNFQSVFWNISYYDRYYFESIFGEFRFPDGEKPDWDSLNWLQKRFMKWFNAERLRSVLTFPVETMALLSENGDVKDKEYADFTAEMYAEGHSFFTYLSDNADSLASCCRLRNEITDNGFSYTLGAGGVSTGSKSVLTINLNRTVQYAVRQGMSYLTY
;
A
#
# COMPACT_ATOMS: atom_id res chain seq x y z
N MET A 1 8.87 38.94 -34.19
CA MET A 1 8.21 37.75 -33.56
C MET A 1 7.97 38.09 -32.12
N GLU A 2 6.78 37.81 -31.58
CA GLU A 2 6.53 37.99 -30.16
C GLU A 2 7.24 36.88 -29.39
N THR A 3 8.02 37.25 -28.37
CA THR A 3 8.73 36.30 -27.51
C THR A 3 7.73 35.68 -26.52
N HIS A 4 7.70 34.37 -26.43
CA HIS A 4 6.86 33.65 -25.47
C HIS A 4 7.69 33.07 -24.34
N ILE A 5 7.12 33.01 -23.17
CA ILE A 5 7.73 32.43 -21.97
C ILE A 5 6.92 31.23 -21.50
N ILE A 6 7.58 30.27 -20.85
CA ILE A 6 6.94 29.11 -20.25
C ILE A 6 6.69 29.39 -18.77
N LYS A 7 5.41 29.39 -18.40
CA LYS A 7 4.99 29.46 -16.99
C LYS A 7 5.27 28.16 -16.24
N ARG A 8 5.17 28.21 -14.91
CA ARG A 8 5.38 27.04 -14.02
C ARG A 8 4.38 25.91 -14.27
N ASP A 9 3.18 26.23 -14.76
CA ASP A 9 2.13 25.25 -15.13
C ASP A 9 2.31 24.68 -16.55
N GLY A 10 3.42 25.04 -17.21
CA GLY A 10 3.74 24.61 -18.58
C GLY A 10 3.07 25.42 -19.68
N LYS A 11 2.21 26.39 -19.35
CA LYS A 11 1.54 27.25 -20.36
C LYS A 11 2.49 28.27 -20.93
N SER A 12 2.29 28.57 -22.21
CA SER A 12 2.98 29.64 -22.91
C SER A 12 2.23 30.96 -22.77
N GLU A 13 2.96 32.05 -22.50
CA GLU A 13 2.40 33.40 -22.41
C GLU A 13 3.38 34.39 -23.09
N ILE A 14 2.84 35.46 -23.65
CA ILE A 14 3.63 36.55 -24.26
C ILE A 14 4.50 37.21 -23.16
N PHE A 15 5.77 37.37 -23.46
CA PHE A 15 6.72 38.01 -22.54
C PHE A 15 6.34 39.49 -22.29
N SER A 16 6.42 39.91 -21.03
CA SER A 16 6.19 41.30 -20.63
C SER A 16 7.31 41.76 -19.72
N ILE A 17 8.11 42.70 -20.18
CA ILE A 17 9.19 43.32 -19.41
C ILE A 17 8.67 44.09 -18.19
N ASP A 18 7.45 44.62 -18.25
CA ASP A 18 6.88 45.41 -17.16
C ASP A 18 6.58 44.54 -15.93
N LYS A 19 6.28 43.24 -16.13
CA LYS A 19 6.14 42.32 -15.01
C LYS A 19 7.47 42.16 -14.25
N ILE A 20 8.59 42.15 -14.95
CA ILE A 20 9.93 42.05 -14.37
C ILE A 20 10.27 43.35 -13.65
N LYS A 21 10.11 44.51 -14.31
CA LYS A 21 10.31 45.82 -13.71
C LYS A 21 9.55 46.01 -12.40
N ASN A 22 8.27 45.63 -12.41
CA ASN A 22 7.43 45.70 -11.21
C ASN A 22 7.92 44.78 -10.10
N ALA A 23 8.40 43.58 -10.39
CA ALA A 23 8.95 42.67 -9.39
C ALA A 23 10.26 43.20 -8.78
N ILE A 24 11.15 43.77 -9.60
CA ILE A 24 12.39 44.42 -9.15
C ILE A 24 12.06 45.65 -8.30
N ASN A 25 11.16 46.53 -8.73
CA ASN A 25 10.73 47.72 -7.94
C ASN A 25 10.18 47.36 -6.56
N LYS A 26 9.37 46.32 -6.47
CA LYS A 26 8.88 45.80 -5.18
C LYS A 26 10.04 45.40 -4.26
N ALA A 27 11.08 44.77 -4.78
CA ALA A 27 12.25 44.39 -4.00
C ALA A 27 13.07 45.61 -3.53
N PHE A 28 13.19 46.66 -4.35
CA PHE A 28 13.81 47.91 -3.97
C PHE A 28 13.00 48.60 -2.84
N ILE A 29 11.71 48.74 -3.00
CA ILE A 29 10.81 49.31 -1.96
C ILE A 29 10.92 48.52 -0.65
N ALA A 30 10.93 47.20 -0.72
CA ALA A 30 11.10 46.33 0.46
C ALA A 30 12.49 46.46 1.11
N SER A 31 13.45 47.05 0.42
CA SER A 31 14.81 47.37 0.91
C SER A 31 14.94 48.78 1.40
N GLY A 32 13.83 49.56 1.42
CA GLY A 32 13.83 50.99 1.83
C GLY A 32 14.47 51.91 0.81
N THR A 33 14.61 51.49 -0.48
CA THR A 33 15.25 52.24 -1.55
C THR A 33 14.36 52.20 -2.80
N PHE A 34 14.73 53.02 -3.80
CA PHE A 34 14.05 53.08 -5.10
C PHE A 34 15.03 52.86 -6.22
N ALA A 35 14.63 52.15 -7.26
CA ALA A 35 15.41 52.02 -8.47
C ALA A 35 15.27 53.32 -9.31
N THR A 36 16.37 53.89 -9.77
CA THR A 36 16.33 54.91 -10.83
C THR A 36 16.09 54.23 -12.18
N GLU A 37 15.72 55.03 -13.19
CA GLU A 37 15.57 54.48 -14.57
C GLU A 37 16.87 53.88 -15.10
N GLU A 38 18.01 54.49 -14.77
CA GLU A 38 19.35 54.04 -15.14
C GLU A 38 19.66 52.68 -14.46
N THR A 39 19.40 52.57 -13.16
CA THR A 39 19.54 51.30 -12.41
C THR A 39 18.68 50.20 -12.99
N MET A 40 17.43 50.50 -13.29
CA MET A 40 16.52 49.53 -13.89
C MET A 40 16.99 49.08 -15.26
N ALA A 41 17.46 50.03 -16.09
CA ALA A 41 17.99 49.73 -17.42
C ALA A 41 19.26 48.85 -17.35
N ALA A 42 20.16 49.13 -16.39
CA ALA A 42 21.37 48.35 -16.17
C ALA A 42 21.04 46.88 -15.78
N ILE A 43 20.13 46.69 -14.85
CA ILE A 43 19.68 45.34 -14.42
C ILE A 43 19.05 44.59 -15.60
N ILE A 44 18.14 45.22 -16.34
CA ILE A 44 17.41 44.61 -17.43
C ILE A 44 18.36 44.26 -18.61
N SER A 45 19.37 45.09 -18.90
CA SER A 45 20.34 44.82 -19.97
C SER A 45 21.15 43.53 -19.78
N ARG A 46 21.21 43.00 -18.53
CA ARG A 46 21.89 41.75 -18.21
C ARG A 46 21.01 40.51 -18.46
N LEU A 47 19.72 40.71 -18.68
CA LEU A 47 18.81 39.58 -18.90
C LEU A 47 18.93 39.09 -20.36
N ARG A 48 19.04 37.78 -20.50
CA ARG A 48 19.05 37.10 -21.80
C ARG A 48 17.71 36.42 -22.01
N ILE A 49 16.78 37.12 -22.62
CA ILE A 49 15.44 36.63 -22.91
C ILE A 49 15.40 36.03 -24.31
N HIS A 50 14.96 34.81 -24.44
CA HIS A 50 14.75 34.11 -25.70
C HIS A 50 13.38 33.45 -25.72
N ASP A 51 12.91 33.07 -26.89
CA ASP A 51 11.62 32.37 -27.02
C ASP A 51 11.65 31.01 -26.28
N GLY A 52 10.59 30.72 -25.53
CA GLY A 52 10.49 29.50 -24.73
C GLY A 52 11.26 29.53 -23.39
N ILE A 53 11.86 30.65 -22.98
CA ILE A 53 12.51 30.75 -21.67
C ILE A 53 11.50 30.57 -20.52
N SER A 54 11.92 29.87 -19.47
CA SER A 54 11.06 29.66 -18.29
C SER A 54 11.04 30.90 -17.36
N VAL A 55 9.90 31.10 -16.67
CA VAL A 55 9.80 32.15 -15.64
C VAL A 55 10.84 31.95 -14.53
N GLU A 56 11.19 30.73 -14.19
CA GLU A 56 12.20 30.42 -13.16
C GLU A 56 13.59 30.87 -13.61
N GLU A 57 13.93 30.67 -14.89
CA GLU A 57 15.20 31.07 -15.42
C GLU A 57 15.34 32.61 -15.49
N ILE A 58 14.26 33.29 -15.90
CA ILE A 58 14.21 34.75 -15.84
C ILE A 58 14.44 35.26 -14.41
N GLN A 59 13.78 34.66 -13.43
CA GLN A 59 13.97 35.08 -12.03
C GLN A 59 15.38 34.83 -11.51
N ASN A 60 16.02 33.73 -11.92
CA ASN A 60 17.42 33.46 -11.59
C ASN A 60 18.35 34.54 -12.21
N GLN A 61 18.08 34.90 -13.44
CA GLN A 61 18.85 35.97 -14.10
C GLN A 61 18.69 37.32 -13.40
N VAL A 62 17.49 37.67 -12.95
CA VAL A 62 17.21 38.90 -12.15
C VAL A 62 18.02 38.90 -10.86
N GLU A 63 18.04 37.77 -10.12
CA GLU A 63 18.84 37.63 -8.89
C GLU A 63 20.33 37.89 -9.15
N VAL A 64 20.87 37.25 -10.19
CA VAL A 64 22.28 37.44 -10.59
C VAL A 64 22.55 38.88 -11.02
N ALA A 65 21.66 39.50 -11.81
CA ALA A 65 21.79 40.85 -12.27
C ALA A 65 21.81 41.88 -11.11
N LEU A 66 20.89 41.72 -10.13
CA LEU A 66 20.87 42.55 -8.93
C LEU A 66 22.19 42.44 -8.13
N MET A 67 22.73 41.23 -7.98
CA MET A 67 24.01 41.02 -7.29
C MET A 67 25.17 41.63 -8.07
N ALA A 68 25.19 41.48 -9.40
CA ALA A 68 26.23 42.00 -10.26
C ALA A 68 26.28 43.55 -10.29
N GLU A 69 25.13 44.19 -10.08
CA GLU A 69 25.03 45.66 -9.93
C GLU A 69 25.28 46.14 -8.49
N GLY A 70 25.65 45.25 -7.56
CA GLY A 70 25.95 45.57 -6.17
C GLY A 70 24.75 45.72 -5.24
N TYR A 71 23.53 45.44 -5.70
CA TYR A 71 22.31 45.58 -4.92
C TYR A 71 22.01 44.33 -4.07
N TYR A 72 22.96 43.89 -3.26
CA TYR A 72 22.89 42.62 -2.50
C TYR A 72 21.69 42.53 -1.58
N GLN A 73 21.33 43.65 -0.89
CA GLN A 73 20.17 43.66 0.00
C GLN A 73 18.85 43.55 -0.78
N VAL A 74 18.77 44.17 -1.96
CA VAL A 74 17.62 44.10 -2.85
C VAL A 74 17.51 42.69 -3.43
N ALA A 75 18.62 42.09 -3.85
CA ALA A 75 18.67 40.71 -4.30
C ALA A 75 18.14 39.73 -3.20
N LYS A 76 18.62 39.93 -1.95
CA LYS A 76 18.14 39.15 -0.81
C LYS A 76 16.62 39.27 -0.60
N ASN A 77 16.09 40.49 -0.66
CA ASN A 77 14.66 40.74 -0.51
C ASN A 77 13.85 40.16 -1.69
N TYR A 78 14.41 40.19 -2.91
CA TYR A 78 13.82 39.58 -4.09
C TYR A 78 13.73 38.06 -3.93
N MET A 79 14.78 37.37 -3.44
CA MET A 79 14.81 35.94 -3.17
C MET A 79 13.81 35.55 -2.07
N ILE A 80 13.75 36.36 -0.98
CA ILE A 80 12.80 36.13 0.12
C ILE A 80 11.35 36.28 -0.38
N TYR A 81 11.08 37.30 -1.19
CA TYR A 81 9.77 37.50 -1.80
C TYR A 81 9.39 36.31 -2.70
N ARG A 82 10.31 35.87 -3.57
CA ARG A 82 10.13 34.70 -4.42
C ARG A 82 9.84 33.43 -3.59
N TYR A 83 10.58 33.22 -2.53
CA TYR A 83 10.38 32.11 -1.61
C TYR A 83 9.01 32.15 -0.94
N ARG A 84 8.60 33.31 -0.41
CA ARG A 84 7.26 33.48 0.21
C ARG A 84 6.15 33.20 -0.78
N HIS A 85 6.20 33.76 -1.97
CA HIS A 85 5.22 33.50 -3.01
C HIS A 85 5.19 32.03 -3.47
N THR A 86 6.32 31.33 -3.41
CA THR A 86 6.33 29.89 -3.65
C THR A 86 5.60 29.14 -2.54
N LYS A 87 5.83 29.54 -1.28
CA LYS A 87 5.11 28.98 -0.13
C LYS A 87 3.61 29.27 -0.14
N ASP A 88 3.22 30.46 -0.52
CA ASP A 88 1.82 30.84 -0.66
C ASP A 88 1.12 29.99 -1.73
N ARG A 89 1.78 29.79 -2.88
CA ARG A 89 1.27 28.89 -3.92
C ARG A 89 1.18 27.45 -3.44
N GLU A 90 2.21 26.91 -2.80
CA GLU A 90 2.16 25.57 -2.22
C GLU A 90 0.98 25.40 -1.23
N THR A 91 0.63 26.49 -0.54
CA THR A 91 -0.52 26.54 0.38
C THR A 91 -1.83 26.56 -0.38
N MET A 92 -1.93 27.36 -1.45
CA MET A 92 -3.11 27.40 -2.31
C MET A 92 -3.30 26.08 -3.06
N ASP A 93 -2.23 25.48 -3.58
CA ASP A 93 -2.28 24.18 -4.20
C ASP A 93 -2.79 23.09 -3.23
N LYS A 94 -2.42 23.20 -1.94
CA LYS A 94 -2.96 22.33 -0.89
C LYS A 94 -4.44 22.59 -0.62
N LEU A 95 -4.87 23.84 -0.64
CA LEU A 95 -6.28 24.20 -0.47
C LEU A 95 -7.10 23.68 -1.66
N ASP A 96 -6.61 23.87 -2.88
CA ASP A 96 -7.24 23.32 -4.09
C ASP A 96 -7.29 21.81 -4.06
N PHE A 97 -6.21 21.16 -3.59
CA PHE A 97 -6.21 19.73 -3.35
C PHE A 97 -7.29 19.33 -2.34
N LEU A 98 -7.41 20.05 -1.22
CA LEU A 98 -8.45 19.83 -0.21
C LEU A 98 -9.86 19.90 -0.79
N MET A 99 -10.15 20.97 -1.52
CA MET A 99 -11.46 21.21 -2.12
C MET A 99 -11.79 20.12 -3.16
N ASN A 100 -10.83 19.81 -4.02
CA ASN A 100 -10.99 18.76 -5.02
C ASN A 100 -11.11 17.37 -4.39
N TYR A 101 -10.37 17.09 -3.31
CA TYR A 101 -10.43 15.82 -2.58
C TYR A 101 -11.81 15.62 -1.94
N CYS A 102 -12.35 16.64 -1.28
CA CYS A 102 -13.68 16.56 -0.66
C CYS A 102 -14.81 16.37 -1.68
N ASN A 103 -14.65 16.91 -2.88
CA ASN A 103 -15.64 16.83 -3.96
C ASN A 103 -15.43 15.64 -4.89
N ALA A 104 -14.27 14.95 -4.84
CA ALA A 104 -13.99 13.83 -5.72
C ALA A 104 -14.62 12.54 -5.19
N SER A 105 -15.09 11.72 -6.11
CA SER A 105 -15.44 10.33 -5.84
C SER A 105 -14.17 9.46 -5.68
N ASN A 106 -14.33 8.20 -5.32
CA ASN A 106 -13.21 7.28 -5.10
C ASN A 106 -12.40 7.01 -6.38
N ALA A 107 -11.30 6.26 -6.24
CA ALA A 107 -10.43 5.89 -7.36
C ALA A 107 -11.13 5.06 -8.45
N ALA A 108 -12.11 4.23 -8.09
CA ALA A 108 -12.91 3.47 -9.04
C ALA A 108 -13.70 4.37 -9.98
N THR A 109 -14.02 5.58 -9.56
CA THR A 109 -14.71 6.60 -10.35
C THR A 109 -13.77 7.64 -10.98
N GLY A 110 -12.45 7.41 -10.91
CA GLY A 110 -11.46 8.23 -11.59
C GLY A 110 -10.85 9.37 -10.77
N SER A 111 -10.92 9.33 -9.44
CA SER A 111 -10.20 10.30 -8.61
C SER A 111 -8.69 10.18 -8.79
N LYS A 112 -8.06 11.23 -9.29
CA LYS A 112 -6.59 11.30 -9.45
C LYS A 112 -5.83 11.53 -8.13
N TYR A 113 -6.53 11.85 -7.05
CA TYR A 113 -5.94 12.24 -5.76
C TYR A 113 -5.85 11.11 -4.76
N ASP A 114 -6.63 10.05 -4.94
CA ASP A 114 -6.66 8.91 -4.04
C ASP A 114 -6.90 7.63 -4.83
N ALA A 115 -5.91 6.76 -4.84
CA ALA A 115 -5.95 5.47 -5.53
C ALA A 115 -6.55 4.35 -4.67
N ASN A 116 -7.07 4.65 -3.47
CA ASN A 116 -7.66 3.66 -2.60
C ASN A 116 -9.08 3.29 -3.06
N ALA A 117 -9.21 2.17 -3.77
CA ALA A 117 -10.49 1.68 -4.31
C ALA A 117 -11.50 1.29 -3.23
N ASN A 118 -11.05 1.07 -1.98
CA ASN A 118 -11.93 0.65 -0.88
C ASN A 118 -12.70 1.80 -0.22
N VAL A 119 -12.38 3.04 -0.59
CA VAL A 119 -13.03 4.22 -0.02
C VAL A 119 -14.00 4.80 -1.04
N GLU A 120 -15.25 4.49 -0.88
CA GLU A 120 -16.32 4.98 -1.77
C GLU A 120 -16.56 6.47 -1.60
N LYS A 121 -16.47 6.97 -0.38
CA LYS A 121 -16.65 8.39 -0.05
C LYS A 121 -15.46 8.92 0.71
N LYS A 122 -14.92 10.04 0.25
CA LYS A 122 -13.87 10.76 0.95
C LYS A 122 -14.41 11.40 2.22
N ASN A 123 -13.59 11.43 3.23
CA ASN A 123 -13.89 12.11 4.48
C ASN A 123 -12.66 12.86 5.01
N ILE A 124 -12.86 13.72 6.02
CA ILE A 124 -11.79 14.52 6.62
C ILE A 124 -10.66 13.65 7.16
N ALA A 125 -10.99 12.48 7.68
CA ALA A 125 -10.00 11.57 8.24
C ALA A 125 -9.05 10.99 7.17
N THR A 126 -9.58 10.58 6.01
CA THR A 126 -8.74 10.17 4.87
C THR A 126 -7.88 11.32 4.36
N LEU A 127 -8.43 12.53 4.32
CA LEU A 127 -7.72 13.73 3.92
C LEU A 127 -6.54 14.07 4.85
N ILE A 128 -6.71 13.98 6.16
CA ILE A 128 -5.63 14.18 7.13
C ILE A 128 -4.47 13.22 6.86
N GLY A 129 -4.77 11.99 6.44
CA GLY A 129 -3.75 11.01 6.03
C GLY A 129 -3.00 11.39 4.74
N GLU A 130 -3.67 12.06 3.80
CA GLU A 130 -3.06 12.40 2.49
C GLU A 130 -2.17 13.65 2.55
N LEU A 131 -2.55 14.68 3.28
CA LEU A 131 -1.86 15.97 3.34
C LEU A 131 -0.36 15.90 3.69
N PRO A 132 0.09 15.12 4.68
CA PRO A 132 1.50 15.07 5.05
C PRO A 132 2.35 14.11 4.22
N LYS A 133 1.78 13.30 3.32
CA LYS A 133 2.49 12.24 2.59
C LYS A 133 3.74 12.73 1.87
N SER A 134 3.67 13.84 1.17
CA SER A 134 4.83 14.41 0.45
C SER A 134 6.00 14.76 1.38
N ASN A 135 5.70 15.23 2.58
CA ASN A 135 6.71 15.55 3.59
C ASN A 135 7.33 14.27 4.17
N TYR A 136 6.52 13.24 4.47
CA TYR A 136 7.00 11.94 4.94
C TYR A 136 7.89 11.27 3.89
N ILE A 137 7.47 11.26 2.63
CA ILE A 137 8.28 10.71 1.51
C ILE A 137 9.64 11.42 1.45
N ARG A 138 9.67 12.75 1.50
CA ARG A 138 10.91 13.52 1.46
C ARG A 138 11.84 13.19 2.63
N LEU A 139 11.29 13.12 3.85
CA LEU A 139 12.06 12.79 5.05
C LEU A 139 12.61 11.36 4.98
N ASN A 140 11.76 10.40 4.62
CA ASN A 140 12.13 8.99 4.53
C ASN A 140 13.16 8.73 3.43
N ARG A 141 13.06 9.40 2.29
CA ARG A 141 14.09 9.36 1.25
C ARG A 141 15.43 9.83 1.76
N ARG A 142 15.45 10.95 2.50
CA ARG A 142 16.69 11.46 3.08
C ARG A 142 17.28 10.46 4.08
N MET A 143 16.48 9.99 5.03
CA MET A 143 16.93 9.01 6.03
C MET A 143 17.46 7.74 5.37
N LEU A 144 16.80 7.22 4.34
CA LEU A 144 17.23 6.04 3.61
C LEU A 144 18.53 6.30 2.85
N THR A 145 18.64 7.44 2.18
CA THR A 145 19.86 7.83 1.47
C THR A 145 21.06 7.95 2.41
N ASP A 146 20.89 8.61 3.57
CA ASP A 146 21.93 8.70 4.60
C ASP A 146 22.35 7.30 5.12
N ARG A 147 21.42 6.37 5.21
CA ARG A 147 21.72 4.97 5.59
C ARG A 147 22.49 4.22 4.51
N ILE A 148 22.07 4.36 3.24
CA ILE A 148 22.77 3.75 2.10
C ILE A 148 24.18 4.31 2.02
N GLU A 149 24.37 5.61 2.18
CA GLU A 149 25.69 6.25 2.17
C GLU A 149 26.61 5.69 3.26
N LYS A 150 26.10 5.52 4.50
CA LYS A 150 26.86 4.97 5.61
C LYS A 150 27.22 3.50 5.43
N MET A 151 26.39 2.72 4.78
CA MET A 151 26.60 1.27 4.60
C MET A 151 27.39 0.91 3.36
N PHE A 152 27.20 1.66 2.28
CA PHE A 152 27.65 1.29 0.94
C PHE A 152 28.41 2.41 0.21
N GLY A 153 28.57 3.57 0.83
CA GLY A 153 29.26 4.72 0.27
C GLY A 153 28.35 5.67 -0.51
N LYS A 154 28.90 6.87 -0.73
CA LYS A 154 28.19 7.99 -1.36
C LYS A 154 27.80 7.71 -2.81
N GLU A 155 28.65 7.05 -3.57
CA GLU A 155 28.39 6.75 -4.99
C GLU A 155 27.08 5.95 -5.16
N LEU A 156 26.89 4.89 -4.34
CA LEU A 156 25.68 4.08 -4.40
C LEU A 156 24.45 4.85 -3.93
N ALA A 157 24.59 5.71 -2.92
CA ALA A 157 23.51 6.57 -2.46
C ALA A 157 23.05 7.56 -3.54
N ASP A 158 24.01 8.21 -4.23
CA ASP A 158 23.73 9.14 -5.32
C ASP A 158 23.08 8.41 -6.51
N LYS A 159 23.57 7.21 -6.86
CA LYS A 159 22.99 6.36 -7.90
C LYS A 159 21.54 5.97 -7.58
N TYR A 160 21.27 5.53 -6.36
CA TYR A 160 19.91 5.19 -5.90
C TYR A 160 18.95 6.37 -6.06
N MET A 161 19.37 7.57 -5.62
CA MET A 161 18.54 8.76 -5.74
C MET A 161 18.34 9.20 -7.18
N ALA A 162 19.36 9.04 -8.04
CA ALA A 162 19.25 9.31 -9.46
C ALA A 162 18.23 8.39 -10.14
N LEU A 163 18.26 7.10 -9.85
CA LEU A 163 17.33 6.11 -10.40
C LEU A 163 15.88 6.39 -9.98
N LEU A 164 15.65 6.81 -8.73
CA LEU A 164 14.32 7.24 -8.25
C LEU A 164 13.83 8.50 -8.98
N LYS A 165 14.69 9.55 -9.07
CA LYS A 165 14.34 10.82 -9.72
C LYS A 165 14.09 10.68 -11.21
N GLN A 166 14.80 9.77 -11.87
CA GLN A 166 14.66 9.48 -13.30
C GLN A 166 13.58 8.46 -13.61
N HIS A 167 12.87 7.95 -12.58
CA HIS A 167 11.78 6.98 -12.70
C HIS A 167 12.20 5.62 -13.30
N PHE A 168 13.46 5.19 -13.09
CA PHE A 168 13.88 3.83 -13.39
C PHE A 168 13.40 2.82 -12.35
N ILE A 169 13.36 3.27 -11.10
CA ILE A 169 12.83 2.49 -9.99
C ILE A 169 11.78 3.28 -9.24
N TYR A 170 10.88 2.56 -8.59
CA TYR A 170 9.89 3.10 -7.67
C TYR A 170 9.92 2.27 -6.38
N LYS A 171 10.07 2.94 -5.23
CA LYS A 171 9.94 2.30 -3.93
C LYS A 171 8.50 2.43 -3.47
N ASN A 172 7.84 1.30 -3.19
CA ASN A 172 6.46 1.30 -2.71
C ASN A 172 6.40 1.83 -1.26
N ASP A 173 5.31 2.52 -0.96
CA ASP A 173 5.00 3.06 0.37
C ASP A 173 6.15 3.82 1.05
N GLU A 174 6.64 4.84 0.38
CA GLU A 174 7.69 5.72 0.92
C GLU A 174 7.19 6.62 2.08
N THR A 175 5.91 6.57 2.43
CA THR A 175 5.35 7.33 3.55
C THR A 175 5.79 6.81 4.92
N SER A 176 6.30 5.58 4.97
CA SER A 176 6.80 4.93 6.17
C SER A 176 8.08 4.13 5.88
N LEU A 177 8.94 3.97 6.88
CA LEU A 177 10.08 3.03 6.88
C LEU A 177 9.75 1.74 7.63
N ALA A 178 8.48 1.51 7.97
CA ALA A 178 8.02 0.26 8.56
C ALA A 178 8.24 -0.92 7.60
N ASN A 179 8.24 -2.14 8.12
CA ASN A 179 8.21 -3.34 7.30
C ASN A 179 7.01 -3.28 6.34
N TYR A 180 7.21 -3.78 5.12
CA TYR A 180 6.18 -3.66 4.09
C TYR A 180 5.00 -4.60 4.36
N CYS A 181 5.25 -5.91 4.42
CA CYS A 181 4.21 -6.92 4.65
C CYS A 181 4.69 -7.94 5.68
N ALA A 182 3.75 -8.58 6.37
CA ALA A 182 4.03 -9.74 7.19
C ALA A 182 2.92 -10.78 7.11
N SER A 183 3.30 -12.05 7.16
CA SER A 183 2.43 -13.16 7.53
C SER A 183 2.57 -13.42 9.02
N ILE A 184 1.47 -13.72 9.67
CA ILE A 184 1.42 -14.00 11.10
C ILE A 184 0.80 -15.36 11.35
N THR A 185 1.35 -16.11 12.29
CA THR A 185 0.69 -17.28 12.85
C THR A 185 -0.20 -16.87 14.01
N MET A 186 -1.35 -17.52 14.15
CA MET A 186 -2.29 -17.27 15.23
C MET A 186 -2.03 -18.13 16.47
N TYR A 187 -1.10 -19.10 16.40
CA TYR A 187 -0.85 -20.05 17.47
C TYR A 187 -0.49 -19.39 18.82
N PRO A 188 0.45 -18.41 18.88
CA PRO A 188 0.76 -17.72 20.13
C PRO A 188 -0.43 -16.97 20.73
N TRP A 189 -1.29 -16.43 19.88
CA TRP A 189 -2.51 -15.75 20.33
C TRP A 189 -3.52 -16.72 20.96
N LEU A 190 -3.63 -17.93 20.42
CA LEU A 190 -4.49 -18.95 21.02
C LEU A 190 -3.96 -19.47 22.37
N LEU A 191 -2.65 -19.46 22.59
CA LEU A 191 -2.02 -19.85 23.86
C LEU A 191 -2.12 -18.79 24.94
N GLU A 192 -1.79 -17.56 24.58
CA GLU A 192 -1.50 -16.50 25.54
C GLU A 192 -2.51 -15.34 25.49
N GLY A 193 -3.35 -15.29 24.46
CA GLY A 193 -4.19 -14.15 24.18
C GLY A 193 -3.37 -12.99 23.60
N THR A 194 -3.92 -11.78 23.68
CA THR A 194 -3.25 -10.57 23.19
C THR A 194 -2.55 -9.88 24.35
N LYS A 195 -1.22 -9.87 24.30
CA LYS A 195 -0.36 -9.10 25.22
C LYS A 195 0.22 -7.92 24.43
N ALA A 196 -0.51 -6.84 24.29
CA ALA A 196 -0.05 -5.79 23.41
C ALA A 196 -0.48 -4.39 23.86
N ILE A 197 -0.03 -3.42 23.09
CA ILE A 197 -0.40 -2.02 23.20
C ILE A 197 -1.92 -1.89 23.30
N GLY A 198 -2.42 -1.45 24.45
CA GLY A 198 -3.85 -1.23 24.67
C GLY A 198 -4.55 -2.26 25.58
N GLY A 199 -3.82 -3.20 26.18
CA GLY A 199 -4.34 -4.13 27.18
C GLY A 199 -4.12 -5.60 26.85
N ASN A 200 -4.42 -6.45 27.82
CA ASN A 200 -4.33 -7.90 27.71
C ASN A 200 -5.73 -8.48 27.49
N ALA A 201 -5.91 -9.25 26.43
CA ALA A 201 -7.11 -10.02 26.18
C ALA A 201 -6.80 -11.53 26.32
N THR A 202 -7.71 -12.25 26.96
CA THR A 202 -7.60 -13.72 27.08
C THR A 202 -7.70 -14.39 25.71
N PRO A 203 -7.16 -15.62 25.56
CA PRO A 203 -7.37 -16.41 24.36
C PRO A 203 -8.85 -16.58 24.01
N PRO A 204 -9.21 -16.69 22.74
CA PRO A 204 -10.59 -16.95 22.34
C PRO A 204 -11.00 -18.35 22.77
N THR A 205 -12.25 -18.49 23.22
CA THR A 205 -12.81 -19.77 23.70
C THR A 205 -13.94 -20.32 22.82
N ASN A 206 -14.46 -19.52 21.92
CA ASN A 206 -15.55 -19.86 21.02
C ASN A 206 -15.44 -19.10 19.70
N LEU A 207 -16.24 -19.47 18.71
CA LEU A 207 -16.24 -18.89 17.37
C LEU A 207 -16.44 -17.36 17.39
N LYS A 208 -17.36 -16.86 18.19
CA LYS A 208 -17.64 -15.42 18.27
C LYS A 208 -16.46 -14.64 18.86
N SER A 209 -15.84 -15.15 19.94
CA SER A 209 -14.65 -14.52 20.53
C SER A 209 -13.44 -14.62 19.64
N PHE A 210 -13.32 -15.70 18.87
CA PHE A 210 -12.31 -15.84 17.82
C PHE A 210 -12.46 -14.75 16.75
N CYS A 211 -13.62 -14.60 16.14
CA CYS A 211 -13.85 -13.60 15.09
C CYS A 211 -13.61 -12.18 15.59
N GLY A 212 -14.11 -11.82 16.78
CA GLY A 212 -13.88 -10.49 17.36
C GLY A 212 -12.42 -10.22 17.70
N GLY A 213 -11.74 -11.17 18.32
CA GLY A 213 -10.31 -11.07 18.65
C GLY A 213 -9.44 -11.06 17.42
N PHE A 214 -9.79 -11.84 16.39
CA PHE A 214 -9.09 -11.86 15.10
C PHE A 214 -9.12 -10.49 14.42
N ILE A 215 -10.26 -9.83 14.34
CA ILE A 215 -10.38 -8.48 13.78
C ILE A 215 -9.43 -7.51 14.50
N ASN A 216 -9.44 -7.53 15.83
CA ASN A 216 -8.56 -6.67 16.63
C ASN A 216 -7.08 -6.98 16.41
N MET A 217 -6.71 -8.26 16.33
CA MET A 217 -5.34 -8.68 16.06
C MET A 217 -4.87 -8.21 14.68
N VAL A 218 -5.70 -8.36 13.64
CA VAL A 218 -5.37 -7.91 12.28
C VAL A 218 -5.20 -6.39 12.24
N PHE A 219 -6.06 -5.62 12.90
CA PHE A 219 -5.91 -4.17 12.99
C PHE A 219 -4.62 -3.77 13.72
N MET A 220 -4.31 -4.42 14.83
CA MET A 220 -3.09 -4.16 15.60
C MET A 220 -1.83 -4.43 14.78
N VAL A 221 -1.72 -5.62 14.19
CA VAL A 221 -0.55 -5.99 13.37
C VAL A 221 -0.42 -5.11 12.14
N SER A 222 -1.53 -4.85 11.45
CA SER A 222 -1.53 -4.02 10.25
C SER A 222 -1.11 -2.57 10.53
N SER A 223 -1.31 -2.07 11.74
CA SER A 223 -0.85 -0.73 12.13
C SER A 223 0.68 -0.58 12.16
N MET A 224 1.39 -1.70 12.25
CA MET A 224 2.87 -1.76 12.28
C MET A 224 3.48 -1.98 10.89
N LEU A 225 2.65 -2.18 9.86
CA LEU A 225 3.08 -2.51 8.50
C LEU A 225 2.72 -1.39 7.53
N SER A 226 3.54 -1.21 6.50
CA SER A 226 3.21 -0.29 5.40
C SER A 226 2.26 -0.91 4.37
N GLY A 227 2.27 -2.23 4.23
CA GLY A 227 1.52 -2.99 3.24
C GLY A 227 0.57 -4.01 3.87
N ALA A 228 0.71 -5.27 3.50
CA ALA A 228 -0.24 -6.32 3.81
C ALA A 228 0.03 -7.06 5.13
N CYS A 229 -1.07 -7.51 5.75
CA CYS A 229 -1.07 -8.49 6.82
C CYS A 229 -1.70 -9.79 6.31
N ALA A 230 -0.93 -10.87 6.21
CA ALA A 230 -1.42 -12.17 5.78
C ALA A 230 -1.67 -13.09 6.97
N THR A 231 -2.79 -13.79 6.93
CA THR A 231 -3.19 -14.80 7.91
C THR A 231 -3.57 -16.09 7.18
N PRO A 232 -2.59 -16.82 6.64
CA PRO A 232 -2.87 -18.00 5.81
C PRO A 232 -3.62 -19.11 6.55
N GLU A 233 -3.53 -19.16 7.86
CA GLU A 233 -4.20 -20.15 8.71
C GLU A 233 -5.64 -19.77 9.12
N PHE A 234 -6.18 -18.63 8.68
CA PHE A 234 -7.44 -18.08 9.20
C PHE A 234 -8.58 -19.08 9.15
N LEU A 235 -8.83 -19.70 8.00
CA LEU A 235 -9.93 -20.65 7.85
C LEU A 235 -9.70 -21.93 8.64
N MET A 236 -8.45 -22.37 8.80
CA MET A 236 -8.14 -23.56 9.64
C MET A 236 -8.49 -23.31 11.11
N TYR A 237 -8.14 -22.16 11.66
CA TYR A 237 -8.50 -21.81 13.03
C TYR A 237 -9.99 -21.54 13.19
N MET A 238 -10.63 -20.92 12.21
CA MET A 238 -12.08 -20.74 12.22
C MET A 238 -12.79 -22.08 12.22
N ASN A 239 -12.35 -23.03 11.40
CA ASN A 239 -12.85 -24.40 11.34
C ASN A 239 -12.75 -25.11 12.71
N TYR A 240 -11.61 -24.95 13.38
CA TYR A 240 -11.42 -25.49 14.72
C TYR A 240 -12.46 -24.97 15.72
N PHE A 241 -12.75 -23.68 15.75
CA PHE A 241 -13.76 -23.14 16.65
C PHE A 241 -15.18 -23.53 16.27
N ILE A 242 -15.48 -23.70 14.98
CA ILE A 242 -16.76 -24.23 14.51
C ILE A 242 -16.90 -25.68 14.97
N GLY A 243 -15.88 -26.50 14.81
CA GLY A 243 -15.85 -27.90 15.26
C GLY A 243 -16.03 -28.03 16.75
N LYS A 244 -15.45 -27.15 17.57
CA LYS A 244 -15.66 -27.13 19.03
C LYS A 244 -17.09 -26.81 19.45
N GLU A 245 -17.83 -26.02 18.69
CA GLU A 245 -19.21 -25.67 19.01
C GLU A 245 -20.22 -26.65 18.45
N TYR A 246 -19.97 -27.22 17.26
CA TYR A 246 -20.97 -27.98 16.51
C TYR A 246 -20.56 -29.42 16.16
N GLY A 247 -19.32 -29.85 16.51
CA GLY A 247 -18.71 -31.11 16.06
C GLY A 247 -17.97 -30.95 14.73
N ASN A 248 -16.97 -31.83 14.49
CA ASN A 248 -16.19 -31.75 13.23
C ASN A 248 -17.01 -32.19 12.01
N ASP A 249 -18.14 -32.83 12.20
CA ASP A 249 -19.12 -33.23 11.19
C ASP A 249 -20.17 -32.17 10.88
N TYR A 250 -20.03 -30.96 11.40
CA TYR A 250 -20.99 -29.84 11.27
C TYR A 250 -21.39 -29.57 9.81
N TYR A 251 -20.49 -29.81 8.89
CA TYR A 251 -20.72 -29.58 7.44
C TYR A 251 -21.76 -30.53 6.85
N LEU A 252 -21.94 -31.71 7.45
CA LEU A 252 -23.01 -32.67 7.07
C LEU A 252 -24.40 -32.23 7.57
N HIS A 253 -24.44 -31.31 8.52
CA HIS A 253 -25.63 -30.83 9.19
C HIS A 253 -25.76 -29.31 9.19
N ALA A 254 -25.18 -28.65 8.18
CA ALA A 254 -25.08 -27.19 8.11
C ALA A 254 -26.46 -26.48 8.10
N ASP A 255 -27.50 -27.15 7.69
CA ASP A 255 -28.91 -26.72 7.70
C ASP A 255 -29.61 -26.84 9.08
N LYS A 256 -28.97 -27.50 10.05
CA LYS A 256 -29.52 -27.65 11.40
C LYS A 256 -29.65 -26.30 12.09
N VAL A 257 -30.84 -26.02 12.62
CA VAL A 257 -31.12 -24.83 13.41
C VAL A 257 -30.48 -24.96 14.80
N VAL A 258 -29.60 -24.02 15.14
CA VAL A 258 -28.86 -24.00 16.42
C VAL A 258 -29.18 -22.77 17.27
N ASP A 259 -29.72 -21.73 16.68
CA ASP A 259 -30.18 -20.53 17.39
C ASP A 259 -31.71 -20.48 17.38
N LEU A 260 -32.30 -20.82 18.54
CA LEU A 260 -33.76 -20.83 18.75
C LEU A 260 -34.32 -19.42 19.04
N SER A 261 -33.50 -18.36 18.94
CA SER A 261 -33.99 -17.00 19.02
C SER A 261 -35.00 -16.71 17.89
N LYS A 262 -35.63 -15.53 17.90
CA LYS A 262 -36.59 -15.12 16.86
C LYS A 262 -36.06 -15.25 15.42
N ARG A 263 -34.75 -15.38 15.22
CA ARG A 263 -34.10 -15.49 13.90
C ARG A 263 -33.90 -16.92 13.40
N GLN A 264 -33.97 -17.93 14.28
CA GLN A 264 -33.81 -19.35 13.93
C GLN A 264 -32.66 -19.63 12.97
N ARG A 265 -31.42 -19.31 13.38
CA ARG A 265 -30.24 -19.44 12.50
C ARG A 265 -29.77 -20.89 12.42
N THR A 266 -29.46 -21.34 11.22
CA THR A 266 -28.75 -22.61 10.96
C THR A 266 -27.24 -22.46 11.23
N ILE A 267 -26.51 -23.57 11.30
CA ILE A 267 -25.04 -23.58 11.41
C ILE A 267 -24.45 -22.79 10.25
N ASP A 268 -24.88 -23.05 9.00
CA ASP A 268 -24.42 -22.30 7.82
C ASP A 268 -24.65 -20.79 7.96
N LYS A 269 -25.81 -20.39 8.49
CA LYS A 269 -26.10 -18.97 8.70
C LYS A 269 -25.23 -18.35 9.79
N VAL A 270 -24.91 -19.07 10.86
CA VAL A 270 -23.97 -18.62 11.90
C VAL A 270 -22.58 -18.43 11.31
N ILE A 271 -22.12 -19.38 10.50
CA ILE A 271 -20.81 -19.31 9.82
C ILE A 271 -20.77 -18.11 8.86
N THR A 272 -21.79 -17.94 8.04
CA THR A 272 -21.84 -16.80 7.10
C THR A 272 -21.97 -15.45 7.80
N ASP A 273 -22.66 -15.37 8.93
CA ASP A 273 -22.68 -14.16 9.78
C ASP A 273 -21.26 -13.81 10.30
N CYS A 274 -20.46 -14.84 10.64
CA CYS A 274 -19.06 -14.64 11.03
C CYS A 274 -18.19 -14.18 9.86
N PHE A 275 -18.36 -14.73 8.65
CA PHE A 275 -17.69 -14.24 7.44
C PHE A 275 -18.02 -12.77 7.22
N GLU A 276 -19.30 -12.42 7.25
CA GLU A 276 -19.77 -11.05 7.08
C GLU A 276 -19.15 -10.12 8.12
N GLN A 277 -19.19 -10.49 9.40
CA GLN A 277 -18.61 -9.71 10.48
C GLN A 277 -17.10 -9.45 10.25
N VAL A 278 -16.33 -10.48 9.93
CA VAL A 278 -14.87 -10.36 9.75
C VAL A 278 -14.53 -9.55 8.50
N VAL A 279 -15.10 -9.92 7.35
CA VAL A 279 -14.76 -9.32 6.06
C VAL A 279 -15.17 -7.85 6.01
N TYR A 280 -16.40 -7.53 6.42
CA TYR A 280 -16.86 -6.14 6.39
C TYR A 280 -16.12 -5.26 7.42
N SER A 281 -15.77 -5.80 8.60
CA SER A 281 -14.99 -5.05 9.59
C SER A 281 -13.59 -4.70 9.05
N ILE A 282 -12.91 -5.66 8.44
CA ILE A 282 -11.56 -5.45 7.90
C ILE A 282 -11.55 -4.54 6.66
N ASN A 283 -12.62 -4.53 5.88
CA ASN A 283 -12.77 -3.63 4.74
C ASN A 283 -13.12 -2.19 5.13
N GLN A 284 -13.47 -1.93 6.40
CA GLN A 284 -13.72 -0.55 6.82
C GLN A 284 -12.40 0.22 6.96
N PRO A 285 -12.36 1.48 6.49
CA PRO A 285 -11.23 2.36 6.75
C PRO A 285 -11.11 2.64 8.26
N THR A 286 -9.94 2.42 8.82
CA THR A 286 -9.68 2.60 10.24
C THR A 286 -8.53 3.55 10.52
N GLY A 287 -8.55 4.21 11.69
CA GLY A 287 -7.48 5.09 12.13
C GLY A 287 -6.13 4.40 12.27
N ALA A 288 -6.12 3.10 12.60
CA ALA A 288 -4.91 2.29 12.71
C ALA A 288 -4.12 2.18 11.38
N ARG A 289 -4.79 2.42 10.24
CA ARG A 289 -4.21 2.38 8.90
C ARG A 289 -4.30 3.73 8.18
N ASN A 290 -4.24 4.84 8.88
CA ASN A 290 -4.43 6.17 8.30
C ASN A 290 -5.73 6.25 7.46
N PHE A 291 -6.79 5.66 7.99
CA PHE A 291 -8.12 5.60 7.36
C PHE A 291 -8.16 4.88 6.01
N GLN A 292 -7.25 3.93 5.81
CA GLN A 292 -7.32 2.94 4.72
C GLN A 292 -7.82 1.61 5.27
N SER A 293 -8.43 0.80 4.40
CA SER A 293 -8.74 -0.59 4.73
C SER A 293 -7.47 -1.41 4.91
N VAL A 294 -7.53 -2.45 5.74
CA VAL A 294 -6.39 -3.34 5.92
C VAL A 294 -6.19 -4.19 4.67
N PHE A 295 -5.00 -4.16 4.12
CA PHE A 295 -4.61 -5.10 3.07
C PHE A 295 -4.41 -6.48 3.69
N TRP A 296 -5.51 -7.23 3.77
CA TRP A 296 -5.57 -8.54 4.39
C TRP A 296 -5.50 -9.65 3.34
N ASN A 297 -4.76 -10.72 3.63
CA ASN A 297 -4.63 -11.90 2.76
C ASN A 297 -4.94 -13.18 3.54
N ILE A 298 -5.62 -14.11 2.88
CA ILE A 298 -5.86 -15.47 3.36
C ILE A 298 -5.42 -16.50 2.33
N SER A 299 -5.29 -17.75 2.75
CA SER A 299 -4.90 -18.85 1.87
C SER A 299 -5.89 -20.00 1.91
N TYR A 300 -6.01 -20.67 0.78
CA TYR A 300 -6.70 -21.94 0.60
C TYR A 300 -5.68 -23.00 0.18
N TYR A 301 -5.96 -24.23 0.52
CA TYR A 301 -5.09 -25.35 0.26
C TYR A 301 -5.87 -26.46 -0.40
N ASP A 302 -5.27 -27.20 -1.33
CA ASP A 302 -5.74 -28.50 -1.68
C ASP A 302 -5.41 -29.54 -0.57
N ARG A 303 -5.96 -30.73 -0.66
CA ARG A 303 -5.78 -31.76 0.37
C ARG A 303 -4.31 -32.10 0.61
N TYR A 304 -3.56 -32.35 -0.44
CA TYR A 304 -2.17 -32.79 -0.34
C TYR A 304 -1.23 -31.69 0.17
N TYR A 305 -1.49 -30.47 -0.24
CA TYR A 305 -0.76 -29.31 0.26
C TYR A 305 -1.03 -29.10 1.74
N PHE A 306 -2.29 -29.20 2.16
CA PHE A 306 -2.71 -29.10 3.54
C PHE A 306 -2.09 -30.21 4.42
N GLU A 307 -2.17 -31.49 3.99
CA GLU A 307 -1.60 -32.62 4.71
C GLU A 307 -0.08 -32.49 4.87
N SER A 308 0.61 -31.99 3.86
CA SER A 308 2.07 -31.78 3.92
C SER A 308 2.49 -30.71 4.94
N ILE A 309 1.71 -29.63 5.07
CA ILE A 309 2.08 -28.52 5.96
C ILE A 309 1.49 -28.73 7.36
N PHE A 310 0.24 -29.16 7.46
CA PHE A 310 -0.53 -29.20 8.72
C PHE A 310 -0.80 -30.60 9.23
N GLY A 311 -0.36 -31.68 8.57
CA GLY A 311 -0.63 -33.05 8.97
C GLY A 311 -0.15 -33.39 10.38
N GLU A 312 0.97 -32.84 10.83
CA GLU A 312 1.50 -33.01 12.17
C GLU A 312 1.15 -31.86 13.13
N PHE A 313 0.46 -30.85 12.64
CA PHE A 313 0.03 -29.73 13.46
C PHE A 313 -0.97 -30.16 14.55
N ARG A 314 -0.87 -29.51 15.72
CA ARG A 314 -1.79 -29.66 16.84
C ARG A 314 -2.23 -28.31 17.35
N PHE A 315 -3.52 -28.16 17.57
CA PHE A 315 -4.05 -27.01 18.32
C PHE A 315 -3.60 -27.07 19.77
N PRO A 316 -3.74 -25.97 20.56
CA PRO A 316 -3.30 -25.92 21.96
C PRO A 316 -3.87 -27.00 22.86
N ASP A 317 -5.03 -27.56 22.55
CA ASP A 317 -5.69 -28.68 23.27
C ASP A 317 -5.27 -30.06 22.77
N GLY A 318 -4.39 -30.12 21.76
CA GLY A 318 -3.87 -31.37 21.17
C GLY A 318 -4.69 -31.93 20.01
N GLU A 319 -5.83 -31.31 19.65
CA GLU A 319 -6.62 -31.72 18.48
C GLU A 319 -5.87 -31.47 17.17
N LYS A 320 -6.12 -32.31 16.18
CA LYS A 320 -5.63 -32.14 14.80
C LYS A 320 -6.63 -31.33 13.97
N PRO A 321 -6.17 -30.57 12.99
CA PRO A 321 -7.06 -30.00 11.98
C PRO A 321 -7.77 -31.12 11.21
N ASP A 322 -9.05 -30.94 10.97
CA ASP A 322 -9.86 -31.85 10.15
C ASP A 322 -9.98 -31.32 8.72
N TRP A 323 -9.58 -32.15 7.75
CA TRP A 323 -9.58 -31.76 6.35
C TRP A 323 -10.98 -31.64 5.76
N ASP A 324 -11.87 -32.60 6.05
CA ASP A 324 -13.15 -32.66 5.36
C ASP A 324 -14.04 -31.44 5.70
N SER A 325 -14.08 -31.07 6.97
CA SER A 325 -14.76 -29.85 7.40
C SER A 325 -14.07 -28.57 6.91
N LEU A 326 -12.72 -28.53 6.89
CA LEU A 326 -11.98 -27.39 6.35
C LEU A 326 -12.20 -27.23 4.85
N ASN A 327 -12.16 -28.32 4.07
CA ASN A 327 -12.44 -28.29 2.63
C ASN A 327 -13.83 -27.72 2.34
N TRP A 328 -14.84 -28.18 3.09
CA TRP A 328 -16.19 -27.61 3.00
C TRP A 328 -16.19 -26.12 3.32
N LEU A 329 -15.54 -25.72 4.41
CA LEU A 329 -15.49 -24.32 4.85
C LEU A 329 -14.79 -23.41 3.83
N GLN A 330 -13.68 -23.86 3.26
CA GLN A 330 -12.96 -23.14 2.19
C GLN A 330 -13.87 -22.92 0.97
N LYS A 331 -14.49 -24.01 0.47
CA LYS A 331 -15.42 -23.94 -0.66
C LYS A 331 -16.61 -23.05 -0.35
N ARG A 332 -17.12 -23.09 0.89
CA ARG A 332 -18.25 -22.26 1.34
C ARG A 332 -17.89 -20.79 1.42
N PHE A 333 -16.68 -20.46 1.92
CA PHE A 333 -16.18 -19.09 1.96
C PHE A 333 -16.01 -18.52 0.56
N MET A 334 -15.35 -19.24 -0.35
CA MET A 334 -15.16 -18.80 -1.73
C MET A 334 -16.49 -18.46 -2.41
N LYS A 335 -17.48 -19.35 -2.35
CA LYS A 335 -18.81 -19.12 -2.92
C LYS A 335 -19.51 -17.90 -2.31
N TRP A 336 -19.45 -17.78 -0.99
CA TRP A 336 -20.04 -16.65 -0.28
C TRP A 336 -19.34 -15.33 -0.66
N PHE A 337 -18.03 -15.31 -0.64
CA PHE A 337 -17.26 -14.08 -0.91
C PHE A 337 -17.40 -13.62 -2.36
N ASN A 338 -17.44 -14.56 -3.30
CA ASN A 338 -17.71 -14.23 -4.70
C ASN A 338 -19.10 -13.59 -4.86
N ALA A 339 -20.12 -14.14 -4.25
CA ALA A 339 -21.47 -13.58 -4.27
C ALA A 339 -21.55 -12.18 -3.62
N GLU A 340 -20.85 -11.98 -2.49
CA GLU A 340 -20.80 -10.68 -1.82
C GLU A 340 -20.08 -9.61 -2.65
N ARG A 341 -19.01 -9.96 -3.35
CA ARG A 341 -18.28 -9.04 -4.24
C ARG A 341 -19.11 -8.55 -5.42
N LEU A 342 -20.11 -9.29 -5.85
CA LEU A 342 -21.08 -8.84 -6.86
C LEU A 342 -22.06 -7.80 -6.32
N ARG A 343 -22.24 -7.73 -4.99
CA ARG A 343 -23.17 -6.82 -4.32
C ARG A 343 -22.48 -5.60 -3.72
N SER A 344 -21.23 -5.76 -3.29
CA SER A 344 -20.48 -4.73 -2.57
C SER A 344 -19.03 -4.67 -3.04
N VAL A 345 -18.44 -3.48 -3.02
CA VAL A 345 -17.01 -3.33 -3.30
C VAL A 345 -16.20 -3.83 -2.10
N LEU A 346 -15.84 -5.10 -2.13
CA LEU A 346 -14.98 -5.75 -1.14
C LEU A 346 -13.66 -6.11 -1.78
N THR A 347 -12.60 -5.43 -1.41
CA THR A 347 -11.25 -5.68 -1.95
C THR A 347 -10.52 -6.76 -1.16
N PHE A 348 -10.81 -6.88 0.12
CA PHE A 348 -10.16 -7.83 1.02
C PHE A 348 -11.12 -8.87 1.59
N PRO A 349 -10.63 -10.10 1.83
CA PRO A 349 -9.24 -10.53 1.70
C PRO A 349 -8.77 -10.63 0.25
N VAL A 350 -7.45 -10.42 0.03
CA VAL A 350 -6.78 -10.98 -1.14
C VAL A 350 -6.61 -12.47 -0.88
N GLU A 351 -6.94 -13.28 -1.85
CA GLU A 351 -7.01 -14.72 -1.72
C GLU A 351 -5.87 -15.40 -2.47
N THR A 352 -5.27 -16.39 -1.87
CA THR A 352 -4.25 -17.24 -2.48
C THR A 352 -4.67 -18.69 -2.42
N MET A 353 -4.52 -19.40 -3.53
CA MET A 353 -4.81 -20.82 -3.68
C MET A 353 -3.50 -21.58 -3.82
N ALA A 354 -3.22 -22.52 -2.94
CA ALA A 354 -2.06 -23.39 -3.01
C ALA A 354 -2.47 -24.79 -3.49
N LEU A 355 -1.95 -25.17 -4.66
CA LEU A 355 -2.17 -26.47 -5.30
C LEU A 355 -0.85 -27.23 -5.40
N LEU A 356 -0.85 -28.50 -5.01
CA LEU A 356 0.31 -29.36 -5.18
C LEU A 356 0.28 -30.01 -6.58
N SER A 357 1.42 -29.93 -7.28
CA SER A 357 1.63 -30.62 -8.54
C SER A 357 2.47 -31.89 -8.37
N GLU A 358 2.21 -32.85 -9.21
CA GLU A 358 2.96 -34.09 -9.31
C GLU A 358 3.10 -34.48 -10.78
N ASN A 359 4.32 -34.75 -11.26
CA ASN A 359 4.60 -35.09 -12.65
C ASN A 359 4.09 -34.07 -13.69
N GLY A 360 4.10 -32.77 -13.32
CA GLY A 360 3.69 -31.67 -14.19
C GLY A 360 2.18 -31.43 -14.26
N ASP A 361 1.39 -32.09 -13.42
CA ASP A 361 -0.06 -31.92 -13.35
C ASP A 361 -0.53 -31.69 -11.90
N VAL A 362 -1.73 -31.15 -11.71
CA VAL A 362 -2.31 -30.94 -10.38
C VAL A 362 -2.63 -32.30 -9.74
N LYS A 363 -2.23 -32.47 -8.49
CA LYS A 363 -2.43 -33.72 -7.76
C LYS A 363 -3.89 -33.91 -7.31
N ASP A 364 -4.52 -32.85 -6.78
CA ASP A 364 -5.92 -32.86 -6.39
C ASP A 364 -6.81 -32.33 -7.51
N LYS A 365 -7.27 -33.23 -8.38
CA LYS A 365 -8.09 -32.88 -9.54
C LYS A 365 -9.44 -32.29 -9.14
N GLU A 366 -10.09 -32.85 -8.11
CA GLU A 366 -11.42 -32.38 -7.66
C GLU A 366 -11.33 -30.94 -7.17
N TYR A 367 -10.31 -30.62 -6.38
CA TYR A 367 -10.10 -29.29 -5.88
C TYR A 367 -9.72 -28.30 -6.97
N ALA A 368 -8.91 -28.73 -7.94
CA ALA A 368 -8.56 -27.93 -9.12
C ALA A 368 -9.76 -27.62 -9.99
N ASP A 369 -10.65 -28.61 -10.23
CA ASP A 369 -11.89 -28.42 -10.98
C ASP A 369 -12.80 -27.40 -10.29
N PHE A 370 -12.99 -27.53 -8.97
CA PHE A 370 -13.72 -26.52 -8.20
C PHE A 370 -13.08 -25.11 -8.30
N THR A 371 -11.76 -25.03 -8.27
CA THR A 371 -11.04 -23.78 -8.44
C THR A 371 -11.31 -23.16 -9.80
N ALA A 372 -11.33 -23.99 -10.86
CA ALA A 372 -11.65 -23.55 -12.21
C ALA A 372 -13.10 -23.05 -12.34
N GLU A 373 -14.06 -23.70 -11.66
CA GLU A 373 -15.45 -23.21 -11.58
C GLU A 373 -15.52 -21.82 -10.94
N MET A 374 -14.79 -21.60 -9.84
CA MET A 374 -14.75 -20.28 -9.19
C MET A 374 -14.16 -19.21 -10.10
N TYR A 375 -13.13 -19.52 -10.89
CA TYR A 375 -12.62 -18.60 -11.92
C TYR A 375 -13.66 -18.29 -13.00
N ALA A 376 -14.40 -19.30 -13.46
CA ALA A 376 -15.44 -19.13 -14.46
C ALA A 376 -16.59 -18.24 -13.95
N GLU A 377 -16.88 -18.26 -12.66
CA GLU A 377 -17.82 -17.36 -12.00
C GLU A 377 -17.28 -15.92 -11.79
N GLY A 378 -16.03 -15.66 -12.16
CA GLY A 378 -15.39 -14.35 -12.02
C GLY A 378 -14.65 -14.14 -10.70
N HIS A 379 -14.45 -15.20 -9.91
CA HIS A 379 -13.64 -15.12 -8.68
C HIS A 379 -12.19 -14.80 -9.04
N SER A 380 -11.52 -13.99 -8.20
CA SER A 380 -10.15 -13.55 -8.45
C SER A 380 -9.26 -13.90 -7.26
N PHE A 381 -8.38 -14.88 -7.45
CA PHE A 381 -7.36 -15.26 -6.48
C PHE A 381 -6.04 -15.60 -7.18
N PHE A 382 -4.95 -15.60 -6.43
CA PHE A 382 -3.64 -16.03 -6.95
C PHE A 382 -3.49 -17.53 -6.75
N THR A 383 -3.17 -18.25 -7.82
CA THR A 383 -2.89 -19.67 -7.74
C THR A 383 -1.39 -19.91 -7.67
N TYR A 384 -0.95 -20.64 -6.65
CA TYR A 384 0.39 -21.17 -6.51
C TYR A 384 0.35 -22.64 -6.82
N LEU A 385 0.94 -23.04 -7.94
CA LEU A 385 1.16 -24.42 -8.32
C LEU A 385 2.60 -24.77 -7.98
N SER A 386 2.80 -25.75 -7.12
CA SER A 386 4.12 -26.16 -6.64
C SER A 386 4.21 -27.67 -6.57
N ASP A 387 5.35 -28.20 -6.93
CA ASP A 387 5.72 -29.62 -6.76
C ASP A 387 6.25 -29.93 -5.34
N ASN A 388 6.37 -28.89 -4.51
CA ASN A 388 6.81 -28.97 -3.13
C ASN A 388 5.89 -28.15 -2.23
N ALA A 389 5.40 -28.74 -1.15
CA ALA A 389 4.51 -28.09 -0.18
C ALA A 389 5.25 -27.51 1.04
N ASP A 390 6.53 -27.22 0.94
CA ASP A 390 7.36 -26.65 2.01
C ASP A 390 7.28 -25.14 2.13
N SER A 391 6.44 -24.48 1.35
CA SER A 391 6.32 -23.02 1.32
C SER A 391 4.89 -22.55 1.38
N LEU A 392 4.66 -21.45 2.09
CA LEU A 392 3.38 -20.74 2.15
C LEU A 392 3.48 -19.40 1.46
N ALA A 393 2.41 -19.01 0.78
CA ALA A 393 2.28 -17.65 0.29
C ALA A 393 2.13 -16.69 1.45
N SER A 394 3.12 -15.83 1.65
CA SER A 394 2.97 -14.70 2.55
C SER A 394 2.64 -13.46 1.74
N CYS A 395 1.51 -12.84 2.03
CA CYS A 395 0.92 -11.77 1.22
C CYS A 395 0.76 -12.19 -0.28
N CYS A 396 0.43 -11.26 -1.16
CA CYS A 396 -0.07 -11.59 -2.49
C CYS A 396 0.91 -12.29 -3.45
N ARG A 397 2.22 -12.40 -3.17
CA ARG A 397 3.19 -12.93 -4.15
C ARG A 397 4.50 -13.46 -3.56
N LEU A 398 4.68 -13.42 -2.25
CA LEU A 398 5.90 -13.91 -1.63
C LEU A 398 5.73 -15.36 -1.18
N ARG A 399 6.59 -16.21 -1.68
CA ARG A 399 6.74 -17.58 -1.25
C ARG A 399 7.90 -17.67 -0.26
N ASN A 400 7.71 -18.36 0.84
CA ASN A 400 8.75 -18.59 1.82
C ASN A 400 8.94 -20.07 2.05
N GLU A 401 10.16 -20.52 1.95
CA GLU A 401 10.51 -21.90 2.26
C GLU A 401 10.51 -22.10 3.78
N ILE A 402 9.86 -23.17 4.21
CA ILE A 402 9.69 -23.52 5.63
C ILE A 402 10.95 -24.21 6.16
N THR A 403 11.75 -24.82 5.28
CA THR A 403 12.86 -25.72 5.61
C THR A 403 13.98 -25.07 6.43
N ASP A 404 14.17 -23.74 6.33
CA ASP A 404 15.22 -23.01 7.07
C ASP A 404 14.74 -22.37 8.38
N ASN A 405 13.49 -22.58 8.75
CA ASN A 405 12.92 -21.96 9.94
C ASN A 405 12.93 -22.95 11.12
N GLY A 406 13.96 -22.87 11.96
CA GLY A 406 14.06 -23.69 13.20
C GLY A 406 12.88 -23.54 14.17
N PHE A 407 11.93 -22.66 13.90
CA PHE A 407 10.66 -22.48 14.59
C PHE A 407 9.56 -23.45 14.11
N SER A 408 9.73 -24.11 12.99
CA SER A 408 8.65 -24.92 12.38
C SER A 408 8.27 -26.14 13.21
N TYR A 409 9.18 -26.69 13.97
CA TYR A 409 8.95 -27.89 14.78
C TYR A 409 8.10 -27.66 16.03
N THR A 410 8.10 -26.45 16.58
CA THR A 410 7.39 -26.14 17.82
C THR A 410 6.01 -25.52 17.60
N LEU A 411 5.76 -24.94 16.46
CA LEU A 411 4.54 -24.17 16.21
C LEU A 411 3.72 -24.65 15.00
N GLY A 412 4.09 -25.78 14.39
CA GLY A 412 3.35 -26.42 13.29
C GLY A 412 3.26 -25.63 11.97
N ALA A 413 3.53 -24.36 11.99
CA ALA A 413 3.41 -23.47 10.84
C ALA A 413 4.49 -22.38 10.85
N GLY A 414 5.72 -22.77 11.15
CA GLY A 414 6.85 -21.82 11.29
C GLY A 414 7.11 -20.96 10.07
N GLY A 415 6.82 -21.45 8.87
CA GLY A 415 6.89 -20.69 7.62
C GLY A 415 5.80 -19.62 7.46
N VAL A 416 4.81 -19.58 8.36
CA VAL A 416 3.75 -18.57 8.33
C VAL A 416 4.25 -17.20 8.82
N SER A 417 5.17 -17.18 9.79
CA SER A 417 5.69 -15.93 10.36
C SER A 417 6.85 -15.38 9.53
N THR A 418 6.54 -14.74 8.45
CA THR A 418 7.50 -14.18 7.50
C THR A 418 7.00 -12.86 6.93
N GLY A 419 7.84 -12.16 6.17
CA GLY A 419 7.44 -10.89 5.61
C GLY A 419 8.47 -10.26 4.68
N SER A 420 8.09 -9.12 4.11
CA SER A 420 8.97 -8.30 3.30
C SER A 420 9.27 -6.96 3.96
N LYS A 421 10.53 -6.54 3.90
CA LYS A 421 10.92 -5.24 4.43
C LYS A 421 10.54 -4.09 3.51
N SER A 422 10.62 -4.31 2.21
CA SER A 422 10.43 -3.26 1.21
C SER A 422 10.13 -3.88 -0.15
N VAL A 423 9.42 -3.14 -0.98
CA VAL A 423 9.16 -3.50 -2.38
C VAL A 423 9.73 -2.41 -3.29
N LEU A 424 10.51 -2.82 -4.26
CA LEU A 424 11.01 -1.98 -5.35
C LEU A 424 10.43 -2.45 -6.67
N THR A 425 9.85 -1.52 -7.40
CA THR A 425 9.36 -1.76 -8.76
C THR A 425 10.36 -1.21 -9.76
N ILE A 426 10.76 -2.01 -10.74
CA ILE A 426 11.62 -1.60 -11.85
C ILE A 426 10.73 -1.17 -13.01
N ASN A 427 10.99 0.01 -13.55
CA ASN A 427 10.27 0.54 -14.70
C ASN A 427 10.90 0.04 -16.02
N LEU A 428 10.45 -1.12 -16.48
CA LEU A 428 10.96 -1.72 -17.72
C LEU A 428 10.73 -0.82 -18.94
N ASN A 429 9.60 -0.12 -19.00
CA ASN A 429 9.31 0.80 -20.10
C ASN A 429 10.38 1.91 -20.17
N ARG A 430 10.71 2.52 -19.02
CA ARG A 430 11.76 3.54 -18.95
C ARG A 430 13.13 2.99 -19.33
N THR A 431 13.44 1.78 -18.89
CA THR A 431 14.71 1.10 -19.20
C THR A 431 14.85 0.87 -20.71
N VAL A 432 13.81 0.32 -21.35
CA VAL A 432 13.81 0.08 -22.81
C VAL A 432 13.93 1.40 -23.58
N GLN A 433 13.14 2.43 -23.24
CA GLN A 433 13.21 3.73 -23.90
C GLN A 433 14.61 4.36 -23.80
N TYR A 434 15.23 4.24 -22.63
CA TYR A 434 16.58 4.76 -22.43
C TYR A 434 17.61 3.98 -23.25
N ALA A 435 17.59 2.65 -23.20
CA ALA A 435 18.49 1.80 -23.95
C ALA A 435 18.42 2.08 -25.47
N VAL A 436 17.20 2.17 -26.02
CA VAL A 436 16.98 2.48 -27.44
C VAL A 436 17.58 3.84 -27.81
N ARG A 437 17.38 4.89 -26.97
CA ARG A 437 17.95 6.22 -27.20
C ARG A 437 19.47 6.23 -27.15
N GLN A 438 20.09 5.31 -26.41
CA GLN A 438 21.55 5.14 -26.35
C GLN A 438 22.10 4.17 -27.40
N GLY A 439 21.25 3.62 -28.27
CA GLY A 439 21.63 2.60 -29.24
C GLY A 439 22.07 1.28 -28.63
N MET A 440 21.64 0.98 -27.40
CA MET A 440 21.98 -0.22 -26.65
C MET A 440 20.87 -1.28 -26.75
N SER A 441 21.23 -2.56 -26.63
CA SER A 441 20.24 -3.60 -26.40
C SER A 441 19.67 -3.48 -24.98
N TYR A 442 18.36 -3.46 -24.83
CA TYR A 442 17.68 -3.44 -23.51
C TYR A 442 17.96 -4.70 -22.66
N LEU A 443 18.40 -5.81 -23.29
CA LEU A 443 18.79 -7.04 -22.61
C LEU A 443 20.15 -6.94 -21.92
N THR A 444 20.98 -5.99 -22.33
CA THR A 444 22.33 -5.78 -21.81
C THR A 444 22.45 -4.51 -20.93
N TYR A 445 21.42 -3.70 -20.85
CA TYR A 445 21.34 -2.54 -19.98
C TYR A 445 20.86 -2.91 -18.57
#